data_58c19623dd508657ed032c7416e22455
#
_entry.id   58c19623dd508657ed032c7416e22455
#
_cell.length_a   1.000
_cell.length_b   1.000
_cell.length_c   1.000
_cell.angle_alpha   90.00
_cell.angle_beta   90.00
_cell.angle_gamma   90.00
#
_symmetry.space_group_name_H-M   'P 1'
#
loop_
_entity.id
_entity.type
_entity.pdbx_description
1 polymer ?
#
loop_
_entity_poly.entity_id
_entity_poly.type
_entity_poly.pdbx_seq_one_letter_code
_entity_poly.pdbx_strand_id
1 'polypeptide(L)'
;MKKEVPMKKMLLFPLMFFAFILLAVCAPSRRQPSASGTSGAQESSGTAGTDGEHSSGSATLVSGSNGRYLVLFASRSGNTGRVADEIRRQLDCDMLEVVPSVAYASDYHDMLDQAREELEAIRKGTYPSVGTTVKRFDDYEIVFVGYPIWFGSMATPMQAFLHLHQSGLSGKRIALFATSGSSGMSVSVGEARRLCPESEVLDQILLLTSSALSQTENRVGAWLRAVGAERQVPAHAVKNGNHRK
;
A
#
# COMPACT_ATOMS: atom_id res chain seq x y z
N MET A 1 34.22 5.09 -52.52
CA MET A 1 34.39 3.79 -51.83
C MET A 1 33.13 3.57 -50.96
N LYS A 2 32.20 2.73 -51.42
CA LYS A 2 30.97 2.35 -50.68
C LYS A 2 31.34 1.14 -49.84
N LYS A 3 31.07 1.23 -48.51
CA LYS A 3 31.17 0.09 -47.60
C LYS A 3 29.75 -0.50 -47.42
N GLU A 4 29.62 -1.72 -47.87
CA GLU A 4 28.40 -2.54 -47.70
C GLU A 4 28.34 -3.09 -46.26
N VAL A 5 27.13 -3.10 -45.70
CA VAL A 5 26.83 -3.66 -44.38
C VAL A 5 26.22 -5.06 -44.59
N PRO A 6 26.73 -6.12 -43.96
CA PRO A 6 26.19 -7.46 -44.15
C PRO A 6 24.93 -7.71 -43.38
N MET A 7 23.92 -8.18 -44.08
CA MET A 7 22.61 -8.65 -43.60
C MET A 7 22.79 -9.95 -42.80
N LYS A 8 22.53 -9.94 -41.48
CA LYS A 8 22.53 -11.16 -40.65
C LYS A 8 21.16 -11.81 -40.63
N LYS A 9 21.17 -13.03 -41.11
CA LYS A 9 20.22 -14.13 -41.13
C LYS A 9 19.14 -14.13 -40.04
N MET A 10 17.91 -14.08 -40.54
CA MET A 10 16.67 -14.37 -39.82
C MET A 10 16.57 -15.88 -39.56
N LEU A 11 16.62 -16.28 -38.30
CA LEU A 11 16.44 -17.65 -37.87
C LEU A 11 14.95 -17.92 -37.57
N LEU A 12 14.32 -18.68 -38.47
CA LEU A 12 12.97 -19.22 -38.27
C LEU A 12 13.01 -20.28 -37.15
N PHE A 13 12.20 -20.09 -36.11
CA PHE A 13 11.87 -21.17 -35.18
C PHE A 13 10.53 -21.80 -35.53
N PRO A 14 10.46 -23.13 -35.57
CA PRO A 14 9.23 -23.83 -35.98
C PRO A 14 8.24 -23.90 -34.80
N LEU A 15 6.98 -23.70 -35.18
CA LEU A 15 5.76 -23.95 -34.42
C LEU A 15 5.69 -25.42 -34.00
N MET A 16 5.72 -25.72 -32.70
CA MET A 16 5.30 -27.04 -32.22
C MET A 16 3.90 -26.94 -31.63
N PHE A 17 2.95 -27.45 -32.41
CA PHE A 17 1.61 -27.78 -31.96
C PHE A 17 1.66 -28.98 -31.02
N PHE A 18 1.22 -28.79 -29.77
CA PHE A 18 0.85 -29.92 -28.91
C PHE A 18 -0.66 -29.88 -28.69
N ALA A 19 -1.32 -30.76 -29.43
CA ALA A 19 -2.69 -31.15 -29.17
C ALA A 19 -2.70 -32.08 -27.94
N PHE A 20 -3.46 -31.74 -26.93
CA PHE A 20 -3.78 -32.67 -25.85
C PHE A 20 -5.27 -32.97 -25.82
N ILE A 21 -5.52 -34.25 -25.93
CA ILE A 21 -6.76 -34.96 -26.11
C ILE A 21 -7.62 -34.88 -24.84
N LEU A 22 -8.91 -34.64 -25.08
CA LEU A 22 -10.00 -34.85 -24.13
C LEU A 22 -10.08 -36.29 -23.67
N LEU A 23 -10.19 -36.54 -22.39
CA LEU A 23 -10.81 -37.75 -21.87
C LEU A 23 -11.83 -37.36 -20.79
N ALA A 24 -13.08 -37.44 -21.21
CA ALA A 24 -14.25 -37.40 -20.36
C ALA A 24 -14.41 -38.76 -19.66
N VAL A 25 -14.59 -38.76 -18.34
CA VAL A 25 -15.22 -39.89 -17.64
C VAL A 25 -16.37 -39.38 -16.80
N CYS A 26 -17.53 -39.81 -17.22
CA CYS A 26 -18.83 -39.67 -16.54
C CYS A 26 -18.92 -40.68 -15.38
N ALA A 27 -19.51 -40.35 -14.25
CA ALA A 27 -20.88 -40.58 -13.84
C ALA A 27 -21.00 -40.94 -12.36
N PRO A 28 -22.22 -41.05 -11.81
CA PRO A 28 -22.61 -40.37 -10.57
C PRO A 28 -22.92 -41.36 -9.44
N SER A 29 -23.00 -40.90 -8.20
CA SER A 29 -23.74 -41.64 -7.16
C SER A 29 -24.42 -40.74 -6.13
N ARG A 30 -25.69 -40.79 -6.28
CA ARG A 30 -26.78 -40.36 -5.43
C ARG A 30 -26.85 -41.21 -4.15
N ARG A 31 -27.03 -40.58 -2.97
CA ARG A 31 -27.92 -41.08 -1.87
C ARG A 31 -28.13 -40.00 -0.80
N GLN A 32 -29.37 -39.55 -0.75
CA GLN A 32 -30.12 -39.14 0.47
C GLN A 32 -31.11 -40.29 0.74
N PRO A 33 -31.93 -40.32 1.84
CA PRO A 33 -32.02 -39.51 3.07
C PRO A 33 -32.21 -40.35 4.33
N SER A 34 -32.35 -39.73 5.51
CA SER A 34 -33.32 -40.05 6.60
C SER A 34 -33.06 -39.16 7.79
N ALA A 35 -33.88 -38.47 8.20
CA ALA A 35 -35.04 -38.07 8.95
C ALA A 35 -35.01 -38.57 10.42
N SER A 36 -35.43 -37.62 11.24
CA SER A 36 -36.25 -37.68 12.46
C SER A 36 -35.59 -37.56 13.82
N GLY A 37 -36.20 -36.65 14.62
CA GLY A 37 -36.31 -36.64 16.05
C GLY A 37 -36.12 -35.25 16.67
N THR A 38 -37.10 -34.42 16.75
CA THR A 38 -38.10 -34.01 17.74
C THR A 38 -37.61 -33.49 19.09
N SER A 39 -38.07 -32.28 19.40
CA SER A 39 -38.45 -31.63 20.67
C SER A 39 -37.41 -31.04 21.60
N GLY A 40 -37.69 -29.77 21.93
CA GLY A 40 -37.27 -29.10 23.13
C GLY A 40 -37.32 -27.57 22.98
N ALA A 41 -38.53 -27.02 23.18
CA ALA A 41 -38.76 -25.58 23.31
C ALA A 41 -38.17 -25.07 24.62
N GLN A 42 -37.54 -23.93 24.59
CA GLN A 42 -37.63 -22.93 25.66
C GLN A 42 -37.27 -21.54 25.14
N GLU A 43 -38.30 -20.70 25.20
CA GLU A 43 -38.18 -19.25 24.98
C GLU A 43 -37.33 -18.61 26.09
N SER A 44 -36.45 -17.68 25.71
CA SER A 44 -36.23 -16.50 26.52
C SER A 44 -35.87 -15.33 25.61
N SER A 45 -36.74 -14.35 25.70
CA SER A 45 -36.65 -13.02 25.13
C SER A 45 -35.34 -12.31 25.50
N GLY A 46 -34.73 -11.61 24.52
CA GLY A 46 -33.60 -10.73 24.77
C GLY A 46 -33.19 -9.94 23.55
N THR A 47 -33.91 -8.86 23.30
CA THR A 47 -33.45 -7.53 22.83
C THR A 47 -32.58 -7.44 21.58
N ALA A 48 -33.13 -6.74 20.63
CA ALA A 48 -32.52 -6.05 19.49
C ALA A 48 -31.06 -5.62 19.73
N GLY A 49 -30.25 -5.88 18.75
CA GLY A 49 -28.88 -5.40 18.73
C GLY A 49 -28.38 -5.25 17.33
N THR A 50 -28.58 -4.11 16.81
CA THR A 50 -27.68 -3.33 15.99
C THR A 50 -27.27 -3.93 14.65
N ASP A 51 -27.87 -3.35 13.66
CA ASP A 51 -27.42 -3.29 12.27
C ASP A 51 -25.92 -3.01 12.22
N GLY A 52 -25.17 -3.93 11.59
CA GLY A 52 -23.79 -3.68 11.25
C GLY A 52 -23.72 -2.61 10.18
N GLU A 53 -23.61 -1.35 10.60
CA GLU A 53 -23.19 -0.26 9.73
C GLU A 53 -21.88 -0.66 9.09
N HIS A 54 -21.91 -0.85 7.79
CA HIS A 54 -20.73 -0.81 6.93
C HIS A 54 -20.17 0.61 7.03
N SER A 55 -19.30 0.85 8.01
CA SER A 55 -18.56 2.08 8.13
C SER A 55 -17.68 2.21 6.89
N SER A 56 -18.14 2.98 5.93
CA SER A 56 -17.32 3.56 4.87
C SER A 56 -16.26 4.41 5.57
N GLY A 57 -15.06 3.86 5.74
CA GLY A 57 -13.99 4.50 6.49
C GLY A 57 -13.57 5.79 5.81
N SER A 58 -14.01 6.91 6.35
CA SER A 58 -13.50 8.22 5.95
C SER A 58 -12.13 8.40 6.58
N ALA A 59 -11.09 8.55 5.75
CA ALA A 59 -9.74 8.80 6.22
C ALA A 59 -9.67 10.18 6.89
N THR A 60 -9.16 10.23 8.11
CA THR A 60 -9.01 11.48 8.87
C THR A 60 -7.56 11.93 8.85
N LEU A 61 -7.32 13.18 8.45
CA LEU A 61 -6.00 13.80 8.53
C LEU A 61 -5.64 14.04 10.01
N VAL A 62 -4.54 13.46 10.44
CA VAL A 62 -3.94 13.73 11.75
C VAL A 62 -2.88 14.80 11.56
N SER A 63 -3.16 16.02 12.03
CA SER A 63 -2.24 17.15 11.87
C SER A 63 -1.10 17.14 12.89
N GLY A 64 0.09 17.53 12.41
CA GLY A 64 1.26 17.81 13.24
C GLY A 64 1.58 19.31 13.29
N SER A 65 2.61 19.69 14.04
CA SER A 65 3.09 21.08 14.08
C SER A 65 4.07 21.42 12.96
N ASN A 66 4.61 20.40 12.27
CA ASN A 66 5.55 20.54 11.16
C ASN A 66 4.83 20.33 9.83
N GLY A 67 4.22 21.38 9.29
CA GLY A 67 3.46 21.35 8.04
C GLY A 67 4.29 21.15 6.76
N ARG A 68 5.62 20.93 6.87
CA ARG A 68 6.49 20.67 5.70
C ARG A 68 6.41 19.23 5.19
N TYR A 69 5.87 18.30 5.97
CA TYR A 69 5.88 16.89 5.68
C TYR A 69 4.50 16.27 5.81
N LEU A 70 4.18 15.37 4.90
CA LEU A 70 2.97 14.56 4.92
C LEU A 70 3.35 13.07 4.88
N VAL A 71 2.80 12.29 5.79
CA VAL A 71 2.88 10.83 5.74
C VAL A 71 1.57 10.28 5.17
N LEU A 72 1.66 9.65 4.01
CA LEU A 72 0.58 8.86 3.40
C LEU A 72 0.91 7.39 3.56
N PHE A 73 -0.03 6.59 4.06
CA PHE A 73 0.22 5.16 4.21
C PHE A 73 -1.04 4.33 3.97
N ALA A 74 -0.87 3.15 3.40
CA ALA A 74 -1.88 2.10 3.40
C ALA A 74 -1.45 0.99 4.36
N SER A 75 -2.37 0.44 5.13
CA SER A 75 -2.05 -0.63 6.08
C SER A 75 -3.23 -1.56 6.26
N ARG A 76 -3.01 -2.89 6.21
CA ARG A 76 -4.04 -3.89 6.50
C ARG A 76 -3.91 -4.49 7.89
N SER A 77 -2.69 -4.87 8.26
CA SER A 77 -2.39 -5.54 9.54
C SER A 77 -1.80 -4.61 10.60
N GLY A 78 -1.81 -3.30 10.35
CA GLY A 78 -1.24 -2.29 11.25
C GLY A 78 0.29 -2.14 11.17
N ASN A 79 1.02 -3.02 10.48
CA ASN A 79 2.49 -2.94 10.46
C ASN A 79 3.00 -1.66 9.78
N THR A 80 2.46 -1.31 8.62
CA THR A 80 2.83 -0.06 7.93
C THR A 80 2.38 1.16 8.73
N GLY A 81 1.19 1.10 9.34
CA GLY A 81 0.68 2.15 10.24
C GLY A 81 1.64 2.44 11.39
N ARG A 82 2.17 1.42 12.06
CA ARG A 82 3.18 1.62 13.13
C ARG A 82 4.44 2.32 12.65
N VAL A 83 4.88 2.06 11.42
CA VAL A 83 6.02 2.78 10.82
C VAL A 83 5.64 4.23 10.53
N ALA A 84 4.43 4.46 10.01
CA ALA A 84 3.90 5.80 9.75
C ALA A 84 3.77 6.63 11.04
N ASP A 85 3.24 6.02 12.10
CA ASP A 85 3.15 6.63 13.43
C ASP A 85 4.53 7.04 13.97
N GLU A 86 5.54 6.20 13.75
CA GLU A 86 6.90 6.49 14.20
C GLU A 86 7.53 7.66 13.42
N ILE A 87 7.32 7.71 12.08
CA ILE A 87 7.74 8.86 11.26
C ILE A 87 7.07 10.13 11.76
N ARG A 88 5.74 10.09 11.96
CA ARG A 88 4.98 11.20 12.49
C ARG A 88 5.48 11.65 13.87
N ARG A 89 5.75 10.71 14.77
CA ARG A 89 6.27 10.98 16.12
C ARG A 89 7.61 11.71 16.07
N GLN A 90 8.53 11.29 15.20
CA GLN A 90 9.85 11.89 15.08
C GLN A 90 9.81 13.26 14.43
N LEU A 91 8.96 13.48 13.41
CA LEU A 91 8.89 14.73 12.65
C LEU A 91 7.82 15.71 13.16
N ASP A 92 6.83 15.22 13.92
CA ASP A 92 5.63 15.96 14.32
C ASP A 92 4.88 16.55 13.11
N CYS A 93 4.67 15.71 12.09
CA CYS A 93 4.13 16.09 10.79
C CYS A 93 2.71 15.56 10.58
N ASP A 94 2.08 15.99 9.49
CA ASP A 94 0.76 15.51 9.06
C ASP A 94 0.82 14.04 8.65
N MET A 95 -0.28 13.31 8.91
CA MET A 95 -0.40 11.90 8.55
C MET A 95 -1.83 11.58 8.10
N LEU A 96 -1.96 10.80 7.04
CA LEU A 96 -3.23 10.39 6.47
C LEU A 96 -3.15 8.94 5.97
N GLU A 97 -4.12 8.13 6.37
CA GLU A 97 -4.25 6.78 5.87
C GLU A 97 -4.93 6.76 4.50
N VAL A 98 -4.37 5.99 3.57
CA VAL A 98 -4.98 5.70 2.27
C VAL A 98 -5.83 4.45 2.40
N VAL A 99 -7.14 4.64 2.37
CA VAL A 99 -8.13 3.58 2.51
C VAL A 99 -8.81 3.29 1.17
N PRO A 100 -9.08 2.02 0.83
CA PRO A 100 -9.89 1.69 -0.34
C PRO A 100 -11.33 2.16 -0.13
N SER A 101 -12.04 2.52 -1.21
CA SER A 101 -13.46 2.88 -1.12
C SER A 101 -14.35 1.70 -0.73
N VAL A 102 -13.95 0.50 -1.12
CA VAL A 102 -14.56 -0.77 -0.71
C VAL A 102 -13.56 -1.51 0.16
N ALA A 103 -13.94 -1.79 1.39
CA ALA A 103 -13.07 -2.51 2.32
C ALA A 103 -12.71 -3.90 1.78
N TYR A 104 -11.47 -4.32 1.99
CA TYR A 104 -11.07 -5.69 1.69
C TYR A 104 -11.81 -6.68 2.59
N ALA A 105 -12.03 -7.88 2.05
CA ALA A 105 -12.59 -8.99 2.82
C ALA A 105 -11.80 -9.21 4.12
N SER A 106 -12.50 -9.54 5.19
CA SER A 106 -11.89 -9.89 6.48
C SER A 106 -11.12 -11.20 6.39
N ASP A 107 -11.64 -12.17 5.61
CA ASP A 107 -10.92 -13.39 5.31
C ASP A 107 -9.63 -13.09 4.53
N TYR A 108 -8.56 -13.82 4.88
CA TYR A 108 -7.25 -13.55 4.29
C TYR A 108 -7.15 -14.03 2.84
N HIS A 109 -7.77 -15.15 2.51
CA HIS A 109 -7.73 -15.71 1.15
C HIS A 109 -8.57 -14.88 0.18
N ASP A 110 -9.78 -14.51 0.59
CA ASP A 110 -10.66 -13.64 -0.21
C ASP A 110 -9.99 -12.29 -0.48
N MET A 111 -9.33 -11.72 0.52
CA MET A 111 -8.54 -10.49 0.34
C MET A 111 -7.37 -10.67 -0.64
N LEU A 112 -6.67 -11.80 -0.58
CA LEU A 112 -5.58 -12.07 -1.53
C LEU A 112 -6.09 -12.19 -2.95
N ASP A 113 -7.24 -12.80 -3.16
CA ASP A 113 -7.84 -12.94 -4.49
C ASP A 113 -8.30 -11.58 -5.02
N GLN A 114 -8.98 -10.77 -4.19
CA GLN A 114 -9.35 -9.40 -4.53
C GLN A 114 -8.10 -8.56 -4.90
N ALA A 115 -7.06 -8.60 -4.08
CA ALA A 115 -5.83 -7.84 -4.33
C ALA A 115 -5.11 -8.31 -5.63
N ARG A 116 -5.19 -9.61 -5.96
CA ARG A 116 -4.63 -10.14 -7.19
C ARG A 116 -5.41 -9.66 -8.42
N GLU A 117 -6.74 -9.67 -8.35
CA GLU A 117 -7.60 -9.16 -9.41
C GLU A 117 -7.36 -7.66 -9.64
N GLU A 118 -7.24 -6.88 -8.59
CA GLU A 118 -6.90 -5.45 -8.67
C GLU A 118 -5.52 -5.21 -9.31
N LEU A 119 -4.50 -6.01 -8.96
CA LEU A 119 -3.18 -5.91 -9.59
C LEU A 119 -3.24 -6.21 -11.09
N GLU A 120 -4.02 -7.20 -11.51
CA GLU A 120 -4.24 -7.48 -12.94
C GLU A 120 -5.00 -6.36 -13.64
N ALA A 121 -5.98 -5.73 -12.97
CA ALA A 121 -6.70 -4.58 -13.49
C ALA A 121 -5.78 -3.36 -13.66
N ILE A 122 -4.93 -3.08 -12.66
CA ILE A 122 -3.93 -1.99 -12.70
C ILE A 122 -2.95 -2.17 -13.87
N ARG A 123 -2.50 -3.40 -14.15
CA ARG A 123 -1.65 -3.70 -15.31
C ARG A 123 -2.33 -3.36 -16.64
N LYS A 124 -3.65 -3.39 -16.68
CA LYS A 124 -4.48 -3.01 -17.83
C LYS A 124 -4.91 -1.54 -17.80
N GLY A 125 -4.42 -0.75 -16.82
CA GLY A 125 -4.74 0.68 -16.68
C GLY A 125 -6.01 0.99 -15.91
N THR A 126 -6.64 0.00 -15.25
CA THR A 126 -7.84 0.20 -14.44
C THR A 126 -7.47 0.15 -12.96
N TYR A 127 -7.71 1.25 -12.25
CA TYR A 127 -7.35 1.39 -10.84
C TYR A 127 -8.60 1.27 -9.96
N PRO A 128 -8.49 0.59 -8.78
CA PRO A 128 -9.58 0.57 -7.82
C PRO A 128 -9.84 1.96 -7.23
N SER A 129 -11.06 2.19 -6.75
CA SER A 129 -11.40 3.46 -6.10
C SER A 129 -10.80 3.53 -4.70
N VAL A 130 -10.34 4.72 -4.31
CA VAL A 130 -9.87 5.04 -2.96
C VAL A 130 -10.78 6.05 -2.28
N GLY A 131 -11.03 5.86 -0.98
CA GLY A 131 -11.84 6.75 -0.15
C GLY A 131 -11.08 7.95 0.39
N THR A 132 -9.77 8.00 0.17
CA THR A 132 -8.88 9.04 0.69
C THR A 132 -8.59 10.08 -0.39
N THR A 133 -8.69 11.36 -0.03
CA THR A 133 -8.30 12.49 -0.90
C THR A 133 -7.44 13.49 -0.15
N VAL A 134 -6.50 14.10 -0.85
CA VAL A 134 -5.70 15.24 -0.37
C VAL A 134 -6.04 16.44 -1.25
N LYS A 135 -6.51 17.52 -0.63
CA LYS A 135 -6.95 18.71 -1.38
C LYS A 135 -5.79 19.46 -2.00
N ARG A 136 -4.66 19.53 -1.32
CA ARG A 136 -3.46 20.27 -1.75
C ARG A 136 -2.21 19.60 -1.22
N PHE A 137 -1.17 19.59 -2.06
CA PHE A 137 0.18 19.14 -1.70
C PHE A 137 1.18 20.30 -1.62
N ASP A 138 0.75 21.53 -1.94
CA ASP A 138 1.65 22.68 -2.13
C ASP A 138 2.52 22.96 -0.91
N ASP A 139 1.95 22.80 0.27
CA ASP A 139 2.60 23.10 1.55
C ASP A 139 3.69 22.08 1.94
N TYR A 140 3.69 20.89 1.32
CA TYR A 140 4.61 19.82 1.69
C TYR A 140 5.87 19.82 0.83
N GLU A 141 7.02 19.73 1.49
CA GLU A 141 8.34 19.58 0.87
C GLU A 141 8.64 18.12 0.53
N ILE A 142 8.36 17.22 1.47
CA ILE A 142 8.49 15.78 1.29
C ILE A 142 7.15 15.10 1.61
N VAL A 143 6.72 14.22 0.71
CA VAL A 143 5.62 13.29 0.93
C VAL A 143 6.19 11.90 1.17
N PHE A 144 6.02 11.40 2.38
CA PHE A 144 6.37 10.03 2.75
C PHE A 144 5.24 9.10 2.30
N VAL A 145 5.56 8.08 1.53
CA VAL A 145 4.57 7.15 0.96
C VAL A 145 4.86 5.74 1.45
N GLY A 146 3.94 5.20 2.26
CA GLY A 146 4.07 3.93 2.96
C GLY A 146 3.05 2.87 2.51
N TYR A 147 3.50 1.62 2.35
CA TYR A 147 2.63 0.54 1.89
C TYR A 147 3.17 -0.84 2.28
N PRO A 148 2.29 -1.84 2.44
CA PRO A 148 2.72 -3.22 2.46
C PRO A 148 3.06 -3.70 1.05
N ILE A 149 4.03 -4.61 0.94
CA ILE A 149 4.33 -5.29 -0.32
C ILE A 149 3.37 -6.47 -0.47
N TRP A 150 2.54 -6.43 -1.53
CA TRP A 150 1.62 -7.50 -1.92
C TRP A 150 2.06 -8.11 -3.24
N PHE A 151 2.28 -9.42 -3.29
CA PHE A 151 2.76 -10.14 -4.49
C PHE A 151 3.99 -9.50 -5.14
N GLY A 152 4.89 -8.94 -4.34
CA GLY A 152 6.08 -8.25 -4.81
C GLY A 152 5.86 -6.80 -5.26
N SER A 153 4.61 -6.33 -5.35
CA SER A 153 4.19 -4.99 -5.79
C SER A 153 3.78 -4.10 -4.61
N MET A 154 3.67 -2.80 -4.86
CA MET A 154 3.01 -1.86 -3.96
C MET A 154 1.54 -2.26 -3.79
N ALA A 155 1.03 -2.21 -2.57
CA ALA A 155 -0.39 -2.46 -2.30
C ALA A 155 -1.30 -1.61 -3.19
N THR A 156 -2.34 -2.22 -3.75
CA THR A 156 -3.20 -1.63 -4.77
C THR A 156 -3.89 -0.33 -4.37
N PRO A 157 -4.32 -0.11 -3.09
CA PRO A 157 -4.87 1.19 -2.69
C PRO A 157 -3.86 2.32 -2.84
N MET A 158 -2.58 2.07 -2.52
CA MET A 158 -1.55 3.10 -2.67
C MET A 158 -1.24 3.37 -4.14
N GLN A 159 -1.20 2.34 -5.01
CA GLN A 159 -1.05 2.55 -6.46
C GLN A 159 -2.20 3.40 -7.02
N ALA A 160 -3.44 3.10 -6.63
CA ALA A 160 -4.62 3.84 -7.05
C ALA A 160 -4.59 5.30 -6.55
N PHE A 161 -4.19 5.53 -5.31
CA PHE A 161 -4.04 6.86 -4.74
C PHE A 161 -2.99 7.69 -5.50
N LEU A 162 -1.81 7.13 -5.76
CA LEU A 162 -0.75 7.82 -6.50
C LEU A 162 -1.19 8.14 -7.93
N HIS A 163 -1.88 7.22 -8.60
CA HIS A 163 -2.45 7.46 -9.92
C HIS A 163 -3.47 8.62 -9.91
N LEU A 164 -4.37 8.64 -8.94
CA LEU A 164 -5.40 9.67 -8.80
C LEU A 164 -4.79 11.06 -8.54
N HIS A 165 -3.73 11.12 -7.74
CA HIS A 165 -3.13 12.37 -7.27
C HIS A 165 -1.82 12.74 -7.97
N GLN A 166 -1.45 12.09 -9.08
CA GLN A 166 -0.18 12.29 -9.77
C GLN A 166 0.12 13.76 -10.11
N SER A 167 -0.89 14.51 -10.55
CA SER A 167 -0.73 15.94 -10.88
C SER A 167 -0.47 16.81 -9.65
N GLY A 168 -1.12 16.49 -8.53
CA GLY A 168 -0.89 17.21 -7.26
C GLY A 168 0.47 16.92 -6.65
N LEU A 169 1.05 15.77 -6.96
CA LEU A 169 2.39 15.36 -6.52
C LEU A 169 3.51 15.87 -7.44
N SER A 170 3.18 16.52 -8.57
CA SER A 170 4.18 17.07 -9.50
C SER A 170 5.14 18.02 -8.77
N GLY A 171 6.45 17.84 -9.01
CA GLY A 171 7.53 18.58 -8.38
C GLY A 171 7.79 18.26 -6.91
N LYS A 172 7.06 17.32 -6.30
CA LYS A 172 7.27 16.92 -4.90
C LYS A 172 8.36 15.85 -4.77
N ARG A 173 9.06 15.89 -3.64
CA ARG A 173 9.98 14.85 -3.23
C ARG A 173 9.17 13.73 -2.54
N ILE A 174 9.30 12.51 -3.03
CA ILE A 174 8.60 11.33 -2.50
C ILE A 174 9.61 10.39 -1.86
N ALA A 175 9.45 10.14 -0.56
CA ALA A 175 10.26 9.20 0.20
C ALA A 175 9.45 7.92 0.47
N LEU A 176 9.92 6.76 -0.02
CA LEU A 176 9.19 5.51 0.05
C LEU A 176 9.57 4.68 1.28
N PHE A 177 8.57 4.19 2.01
CA PHE A 177 8.76 3.16 3.02
C PHE A 177 7.78 2.01 2.84
N ALA A 178 8.22 0.80 3.13
CA ALA A 178 7.36 -0.37 3.00
C ALA A 178 7.56 -1.39 4.12
N THR A 179 6.52 -2.18 4.34
CA THR A 179 6.59 -3.37 5.18
C THR A 179 6.38 -4.62 4.33
N SER A 180 7.11 -5.69 4.64
CA SER A 180 7.05 -6.94 3.89
C SER A 180 7.29 -8.14 4.80
N GLY A 181 6.79 -9.31 4.42
CA GLY A 181 7.22 -10.57 4.99
C GLY A 181 8.68 -10.85 4.65
N SER A 182 8.99 -10.87 3.34
CA SER A 182 10.32 -11.20 2.80
C SER A 182 10.65 -10.54 1.46
N SER A 183 9.67 -9.92 0.78
CA SER A 183 9.88 -9.31 -0.55
C SER A 183 10.65 -8.00 -0.44
N GLY A 184 11.46 -7.70 -1.47
CA GLY A 184 12.13 -6.41 -1.64
C GLY A 184 11.24 -5.33 -2.24
N MET A 185 11.77 -4.11 -2.42
CA MET A 185 11.04 -2.95 -2.91
C MET A 185 11.32 -2.58 -4.38
N SER A 186 12.19 -3.29 -5.10
CA SER A 186 12.64 -2.87 -6.44
C SER A 186 11.49 -2.66 -7.43
N VAL A 187 10.50 -3.54 -7.44
CA VAL A 187 9.30 -3.42 -8.29
C VAL A 187 8.47 -2.21 -7.87
N SER A 188 8.16 -2.08 -6.58
CA SER A 188 7.31 -1.00 -6.07
C SER A 188 7.93 0.39 -6.20
N VAL A 189 9.25 0.51 -6.15
CA VAL A 189 9.95 1.77 -6.47
C VAL A 189 9.75 2.13 -7.95
N GLY A 190 9.87 1.16 -8.86
CA GLY A 190 9.57 1.36 -10.28
C GLY A 190 8.11 1.76 -10.53
N GLU A 191 7.18 1.17 -9.79
CA GLU A 191 5.75 1.54 -9.83
C GLU A 191 5.53 2.98 -9.37
N ALA A 192 6.14 3.41 -8.26
CA ALA A 192 6.05 4.80 -7.78
C ALA A 192 6.55 5.80 -8.82
N ARG A 193 7.71 5.54 -9.43
CA ARG A 193 8.28 6.40 -10.48
C ARG A 193 7.38 6.46 -11.72
N ARG A 194 6.76 5.36 -12.10
CA ARG A 194 5.82 5.31 -13.24
C ARG A 194 4.51 6.06 -12.93
N LEU A 195 4.02 5.98 -11.69
CA LEU A 195 2.77 6.61 -11.26
C LEU A 195 2.93 8.12 -11.01
N CYS A 196 4.13 8.56 -10.64
CA CYS A 196 4.44 9.95 -10.33
C CYS A 196 5.65 10.44 -11.15
N PRO A 197 5.53 10.50 -12.49
CA PRO A 197 6.68 10.78 -13.38
C PRO A 197 7.23 12.20 -13.23
N GLU A 198 6.41 13.13 -12.76
CA GLU A 198 6.78 14.53 -12.53
C GLU A 198 7.30 14.78 -11.09
N SER A 199 7.42 13.74 -10.27
CA SER A 199 7.91 13.82 -8.88
C SER A 199 9.34 13.31 -8.77
N GLU A 200 10.07 13.79 -7.77
CA GLU A 200 11.37 13.24 -7.40
C GLU A 200 11.19 12.07 -6.41
N VAL A 201 11.15 10.83 -6.92
CA VAL A 201 11.17 9.64 -6.04
C VAL A 201 12.59 9.40 -5.56
N LEU A 202 12.81 9.60 -4.25
CA LEU A 202 14.13 9.51 -3.63
C LEU A 202 14.68 8.07 -3.67
N ASP A 203 16.00 7.95 -3.81
CA ASP A 203 16.67 6.63 -3.83
C ASP A 203 16.79 6.00 -2.44
N GLN A 204 16.76 6.82 -1.39
CA GLN A 204 16.78 6.38 0.00
C GLN A 204 15.42 5.79 0.37
N ILE A 205 15.31 4.47 0.34
CA ILE A 205 14.09 3.73 0.69
C ILE A 205 14.22 3.09 2.07
N LEU A 206 13.08 2.93 2.77
CA LEU A 206 13.00 2.20 4.04
C LEU A 206 12.17 0.93 3.84
N LEU A 207 12.79 -0.23 3.98
CA LEU A 207 12.10 -1.51 4.02
C LEU A 207 12.21 -2.12 5.42
N LEU A 208 11.07 -2.43 6.03
CA LEU A 208 10.97 -3.16 7.29
C LEU A 208 10.30 -4.51 7.05
N THR A 209 11.10 -5.55 7.14
CA THR A 209 10.59 -6.94 7.14
C THR A 209 10.01 -7.27 8.51
N SER A 210 9.23 -8.35 8.61
CA SER A 210 8.63 -8.80 9.88
C SER A 210 9.66 -8.93 11.01
N SER A 211 10.87 -9.40 10.71
CA SER A 211 11.97 -9.53 11.66
C SER A 211 12.59 -8.19 12.10
N ALA A 212 12.42 -7.15 11.30
CA ALA A 212 13.01 -5.82 11.54
C ALA A 212 12.05 -4.85 12.23
N LEU A 213 10.79 -5.21 12.43
CA LEU A 213 9.77 -4.33 13.03
C LEU A 213 10.10 -3.92 14.47
N SER A 214 10.85 -4.72 15.23
CA SER A 214 11.32 -4.37 16.56
C SER A 214 12.35 -3.22 16.57
N GLN A 215 12.95 -2.91 15.43
CA GLN A 215 13.95 -1.87 15.24
C GLN A 215 13.38 -0.60 14.58
N THR A 216 12.05 -0.47 14.50
CA THR A 216 11.38 0.60 13.74
C THR A 216 11.91 1.98 14.11
N GLU A 217 12.00 2.33 15.40
CA GLU A 217 12.46 3.64 15.86
C GLU A 217 13.84 4.02 15.31
N ASN A 218 14.83 3.14 15.50
CA ASN A 218 16.19 3.40 15.07
C ASN A 218 16.33 3.48 13.55
N ARG A 219 15.66 2.59 12.83
CA ARG A 219 15.71 2.53 11.38
C ARG A 219 15.00 3.70 10.73
N VAL A 220 13.85 4.11 11.26
CA VAL A 220 13.16 5.33 10.85
C VAL A 220 14.05 6.54 11.07
N GLY A 221 14.62 6.72 12.27
CA GLY A 221 15.47 7.87 12.55
C GLY A 221 16.70 7.96 11.66
N ALA A 222 17.35 6.83 11.37
CA ALA A 222 18.47 6.80 10.43
C ALA A 222 18.03 7.17 8.99
N TRP A 223 16.90 6.65 8.55
CA TRP A 223 16.36 6.93 7.24
C TRP A 223 15.89 8.37 7.07
N LEU A 224 15.22 8.95 8.06
CA LEU A 224 14.79 10.36 8.03
C LEU A 224 15.99 11.30 7.84
N ARG A 225 17.10 11.07 8.52
CA ARG A 225 18.35 11.83 8.31
C ARG A 225 18.88 11.64 6.87
N ALA A 226 18.82 10.43 6.33
CA ALA A 226 19.29 10.13 4.98
C ALA A 226 18.47 10.83 3.88
N VAL A 227 17.15 11.01 4.09
CA VAL A 227 16.28 11.76 3.16
C VAL A 227 16.27 13.27 3.43
N GLY A 228 17.01 13.74 4.44
CA GLY A 228 17.10 15.16 4.80
C GLY A 228 15.85 15.70 5.49
N ALA A 229 15.12 14.86 6.21
CA ALA A 229 13.93 15.25 6.95
C ALA A 229 14.25 15.40 8.45
N GLU A 230 13.95 16.58 8.99
CA GLU A 230 14.23 16.91 10.38
C GLU A 230 13.03 17.58 11.05
N ARG A 231 12.85 17.30 12.34
CA ARG A 231 11.87 18.00 13.15
C ARG A 231 12.29 19.46 13.31
N GLN A 232 11.41 20.40 12.98
CA GLN A 232 11.64 21.79 13.27
C GLN A 232 11.45 22.02 14.77
N VAL A 233 12.49 22.54 15.43
CA VAL A 233 12.39 23.06 16.80
C VAL A 233 11.84 24.48 16.69
N PRO A 234 10.68 24.80 17.29
CA PRO A 234 10.14 26.15 17.25
C PRO A 234 11.16 27.15 17.81
N ALA A 235 11.36 28.28 17.12
CA ALA A 235 12.38 29.27 17.45
C ALA A 235 12.28 29.85 18.88
N HIS A 236 11.15 29.67 19.56
CA HIS A 236 10.96 30.13 20.95
C HIS A 236 11.56 29.17 21.97
N ALA A 237 11.87 27.93 21.66
CA ALA A 237 12.47 26.96 22.58
C ALA A 237 13.97 27.23 22.84
N VAL A 238 14.64 27.99 21.98
CA VAL A 238 16.07 28.25 22.05
C VAL A 238 16.43 29.41 23.00
N LYS A 239 15.46 30.27 23.41
CA LYS A 239 15.74 31.48 24.20
C LYS A 239 15.82 31.28 25.71
N ASN A 240 15.47 30.13 26.29
CA ASN A 240 15.41 29.97 27.74
C ASN A 240 16.61 29.24 28.36
N GLY A 241 17.70 29.02 27.61
CA GLY A 241 18.90 28.30 28.13
C GLY A 241 20.02 29.19 28.71
N ASN A 242 19.91 30.52 28.72
CA ASN A 242 21.06 31.37 29.02
C ASN A 242 20.78 32.45 30.09
N HIS A 243 20.20 32.09 31.26
CA HIS A 243 20.20 32.95 32.44
C HIS A 243 20.25 32.11 33.72
N ARG A 244 21.43 31.61 34.06
CA ARG A 244 21.87 31.36 35.43
C ARG A 244 23.39 31.53 35.47
N LYS A 245 23.81 32.72 35.84
CA LYS A 245 25.06 32.96 36.54
C LYS A 245 24.70 33.30 37.97
#